data_bead7c09aa17390f328f2ea4e5d3ead6
#
_entry.id   bead7c09aa17390f328f2ea4e5d3ead6
#
_cell.length_a   1.000
_cell.length_b   1.000
_cell.length_c   1.000
_cell.angle_alpha   90.00
_cell.angle_beta   90.00
_cell.angle_gamma   90.00
#
_symmetry.space_group_name_H-M   'P 1'
#
loop_
_entity.id
_entity.type
_entity.pdbx_description
1 polymer ?
#
loop_
_entity_poly.entity_id
_entity_poly.type
_entity_poly.pdbx_seq_one_letter_code
_entity_poly.pdbx_strand_id
1 'polypeptide(L)'
;FAEMETLLTMIEGDDTITGLMLISGKPGFVYGADIREFEELEDEAAVGGLLEKVHGLFSRFAALPFPTVAGIDGYALGGGFELALICDKLVATASPKTMIGFPEVKLGLMPGYGGTGRAWARVGSAAVLDMMLTGRMVAAAEAKEIGLIDELAEVTDTDGLTAAMRDVLAGLAGEKPAPKSIEDNAAEAVAEARSSHLKRLRPDHTPAPFAIIDHVEAHAGDAVAMAEGEKDIFPALMKSPASDGLRRLFHLQDMVRKDAKGDSGISRVHVIGAGVMGGDIAAVAAMRGFEVTLYDLAGEVVDKAIDRARVLFERRLKTPEKINAAMDRLIADSAGKGVAEADLIIEAVSENPAIKQKVFAEVEAASRPDAILATNTSAIPLEQIATAIQSPERLIGLHFFNPVPVLPLVEVIWSEQSDQDMISRAMRFAGALGKMPIRCKSAPGFLVNLSLIHI
;
A
#
# COMPACT_ATOMS: atom_id res chain seq x y z
N PHE A 1 -20.96 10.63 -10.53
CA PHE A 1 -21.50 11.97 -10.21
C PHE A 1 -22.87 12.24 -10.85
N ALA A 2 -23.16 11.80 -12.08
CA ALA A 2 -24.47 12.01 -12.70
C ALA A 2 -25.64 11.38 -11.92
N GLU A 3 -25.46 10.15 -11.41
CA GLU A 3 -26.45 9.50 -10.53
C GLU A 3 -26.63 10.26 -9.22
N MET A 4 -25.54 10.74 -8.61
CA MET A 4 -25.58 11.53 -7.39
C MET A 4 -26.36 12.84 -7.60
N GLU A 5 -26.16 13.50 -8.74
CA GLU A 5 -26.90 14.73 -9.11
C GLU A 5 -28.41 14.47 -9.21
N THR A 6 -28.79 13.36 -9.85
CA THR A 6 -30.20 12.95 -9.98
C THR A 6 -30.83 12.67 -8.63
N LEU A 7 -30.14 11.88 -7.79
CA LEU A 7 -30.61 11.54 -6.44
C LEU A 7 -30.72 12.79 -5.57
N LEU A 8 -29.73 13.68 -5.61
CA LEU A 8 -29.73 14.91 -4.83
C LEU A 8 -30.92 15.83 -5.23
N THR A 9 -31.21 15.94 -6.50
CA THR A 9 -32.39 16.71 -6.99
C THR A 9 -33.72 16.10 -6.49
N MET A 10 -33.82 14.77 -6.41
CA MET A 10 -35.00 14.12 -5.82
C MET A 10 -35.11 14.38 -4.32
N ILE A 11 -34.00 14.28 -3.60
CA ILE A 11 -33.93 14.51 -2.16
C ILE A 11 -34.29 15.96 -1.80
N GLU A 12 -33.78 16.93 -2.55
CA GLU A 12 -34.08 18.36 -2.38
C GLU A 12 -35.56 18.72 -2.65
N GLY A 13 -36.24 17.92 -3.47
CA GLY A 13 -37.67 18.09 -3.79
C GLY A 13 -38.63 17.36 -2.88
N ASP A 14 -38.17 16.66 -1.84
CA ASP A 14 -39.01 15.86 -0.94
C ASP A 14 -38.97 16.41 0.50
N ASP A 15 -39.96 17.20 0.85
CA ASP A 15 -40.10 17.82 2.18
C ASP A 15 -40.42 16.80 3.30
N THR A 16 -40.61 15.53 3.00
CA THR A 16 -40.85 14.48 4.00
C THR A 16 -39.57 13.90 4.59
N ILE A 17 -38.42 14.18 3.98
CA ILE A 17 -37.14 13.69 4.44
C ILE A 17 -36.65 14.55 5.61
N THR A 18 -36.39 13.89 6.75
CA THR A 18 -35.93 14.53 8.01
C THR A 18 -34.48 14.16 8.37
N GLY A 19 -33.81 13.34 7.56
CA GLY A 19 -32.44 12.94 7.78
C GLY A 19 -31.97 11.96 6.70
N LEU A 20 -30.67 11.88 6.47
CA LEU A 20 -30.05 11.05 5.43
C LEU A 20 -28.88 10.24 5.99
N MET A 21 -28.81 8.98 5.59
CA MET A 21 -27.65 8.11 5.85
C MET A 21 -26.95 7.77 4.54
N LEU A 22 -25.62 8.00 4.48
CA LEU A 22 -24.76 7.63 3.37
C LEU A 22 -23.94 6.39 3.77
N ILE A 23 -24.17 5.27 3.12
CA ILE A 23 -23.50 4.01 3.38
C ILE A 23 -23.16 3.29 2.06
N SER A 24 -22.07 2.52 2.05
CA SER A 24 -21.71 1.71 0.89
C SER A 24 -22.47 0.39 0.86
N GLY A 25 -23.04 0.03 -0.27
CA GLY A 25 -23.61 -1.31 -0.51
C GLY A 25 -22.57 -2.35 -0.97
N LYS A 26 -21.28 -2.00 -0.96
CA LYS A 26 -20.16 -2.88 -1.37
C LYS A 26 -19.24 -3.13 -0.17
N PRO A 27 -18.37 -4.18 -0.22
CA PRO A 27 -17.33 -4.34 0.77
C PRO A 27 -16.37 -3.14 0.77
N GLY A 28 -16.25 -2.48 1.91
CA GLY A 28 -15.53 -1.21 2.07
C GLY A 28 -16.39 0.00 1.74
N PHE A 29 -15.94 1.19 2.12
CA PHE A 29 -16.67 2.43 1.83
C PHE A 29 -16.37 2.91 0.40
N VAL A 30 -15.44 3.83 0.20
CA VAL A 30 -15.00 4.30 -1.12
C VAL A 30 -13.50 4.50 -1.12
N TYR A 31 -12.80 3.90 -2.09
CA TYR A 31 -11.33 3.93 -2.18
C TYR A 31 -10.77 5.19 -2.86
N GLY A 32 -11.62 6.13 -3.25
CA GLY A 32 -11.27 7.34 -3.98
C GLY A 32 -11.79 7.37 -5.41
N ALA A 33 -11.36 8.36 -6.18
CA ALA A 33 -11.65 8.47 -7.60
C ALA A 33 -10.89 7.41 -8.41
N ASP A 34 -11.43 6.99 -9.54
CA ASP A 34 -10.69 6.12 -10.46
C ASP A 34 -9.61 6.95 -11.18
N ILE A 35 -8.36 6.64 -10.86
CA ILE A 35 -7.19 7.36 -11.38
C ILE A 35 -7.14 7.28 -12.93
N ARG A 36 -7.73 6.25 -13.53
CA ARG A 36 -7.79 6.09 -15.00
C ARG A 36 -8.68 7.13 -15.66
N GLU A 37 -9.76 7.57 -14.99
CA GLU A 37 -10.61 8.67 -15.48
C GLU A 37 -9.83 9.99 -15.58
N PHE A 38 -8.78 10.18 -14.77
CA PHE A 38 -7.92 11.35 -14.84
C PHE A 38 -7.07 11.40 -16.12
N GLU A 39 -6.78 10.24 -16.72
CA GLU A 39 -6.03 10.16 -17.98
C GLU A 39 -6.86 10.66 -19.18
N GLU A 40 -8.20 10.63 -19.07
CA GLU A 40 -9.13 11.10 -20.09
C GLU A 40 -9.29 12.64 -20.09
N LEU A 41 -8.86 13.31 -19.03
CA LEU A 41 -8.91 14.77 -18.94
C LEU A 41 -7.72 15.37 -19.68
N GLU A 42 -7.95 16.07 -20.77
CA GLU A 42 -6.90 16.52 -21.70
C GLU A 42 -6.00 17.60 -21.11
N ASP A 43 -6.58 18.59 -20.41
CA ASP A 43 -5.87 19.77 -19.91
C ASP A 43 -6.35 20.21 -18.51
N GLU A 44 -5.74 21.27 -17.99
CA GLU A 44 -6.11 21.87 -16.70
C GLU A 44 -7.55 22.40 -16.68
N ALA A 45 -8.06 22.88 -17.80
CA ALA A 45 -9.43 23.40 -17.88
C ALA A 45 -10.46 22.27 -17.74
N ALA A 46 -10.20 21.11 -18.36
CA ALA A 46 -11.04 19.91 -18.20
C ALA A 46 -11.04 19.40 -16.76
N VAL A 47 -9.86 19.43 -16.09
CA VAL A 47 -9.75 19.09 -14.66
C VAL A 47 -10.53 20.10 -13.81
N GLY A 48 -10.36 21.41 -14.05
CA GLY A 48 -11.10 22.46 -13.36
C GLY A 48 -12.61 22.32 -13.49
N GLY A 49 -13.10 22.00 -14.70
CA GLY A 49 -14.53 21.75 -14.95
C GLY A 49 -15.08 20.56 -14.16
N LEU A 50 -14.29 19.48 -14.01
CA LEU A 50 -14.66 18.35 -13.14
C LEU A 50 -14.75 18.79 -11.67
N LEU A 51 -13.74 19.52 -11.18
CA LEU A 51 -13.71 20.01 -9.80
C LEU A 51 -14.91 20.91 -9.50
N GLU A 52 -15.21 21.89 -10.36
CA GLU A 52 -16.38 22.76 -10.21
C GLU A 52 -17.68 21.96 -10.07
N LYS A 53 -17.85 20.95 -10.92
CA LYS A 53 -19.04 20.08 -10.86
C LYS A 53 -19.12 19.33 -9.54
N VAL A 54 -18.01 18.73 -9.09
CA VAL A 54 -17.98 17.94 -7.84
C VAL A 54 -18.17 18.84 -6.62
N HIS A 55 -17.49 19.99 -6.56
CA HIS A 55 -17.67 20.96 -5.50
C HIS A 55 -19.13 21.47 -5.43
N GLY A 56 -19.75 21.72 -6.58
CA GLY A 56 -21.16 22.11 -6.66
C GLY A 56 -22.08 21.04 -6.07
N LEU A 57 -21.89 19.76 -6.43
CA LEU A 57 -22.67 18.64 -5.89
C LEU A 57 -22.44 18.46 -4.39
N PHE A 58 -21.21 18.51 -3.94
CA PHE A 58 -20.86 18.34 -2.52
C PHE A 58 -21.38 19.49 -1.66
N SER A 59 -21.35 20.72 -2.19
CA SER A 59 -21.91 21.88 -1.50
C SER A 59 -23.44 21.81 -1.40
N ARG A 60 -24.14 21.39 -2.46
CA ARG A 60 -25.59 21.14 -2.42
C ARG A 60 -25.94 20.09 -1.38
N PHE A 61 -25.21 18.95 -1.36
CA PHE A 61 -25.44 17.90 -0.36
C PHE A 61 -25.22 18.43 1.07
N ALA A 62 -24.12 19.12 1.33
CA ALA A 62 -23.81 19.71 2.63
C ALA A 62 -24.84 20.76 3.07
N ALA A 63 -25.53 21.42 2.11
CA ALA A 63 -26.57 22.42 2.38
C ALA A 63 -27.97 21.84 2.61
N LEU A 64 -28.17 20.51 2.54
CA LEU A 64 -29.45 19.90 2.83
C LEU A 64 -30.02 20.38 4.17
N PRO A 65 -31.33 20.63 4.32
CA PRO A 65 -31.89 21.29 5.50
C PRO A 65 -32.00 20.37 6.73
N PHE A 66 -31.69 19.11 6.60
CA PHE A 66 -31.77 18.09 7.65
C PHE A 66 -30.40 17.43 7.89
N PRO A 67 -30.19 16.75 9.03
CA PRO A 67 -28.91 16.15 9.36
C PRO A 67 -28.57 14.94 8.47
N THR A 68 -27.28 14.78 8.23
CA THR A 68 -26.71 13.72 7.39
C THR A 68 -25.63 12.94 8.16
N VAL A 69 -25.62 11.60 8.00
CA VAL A 69 -24.65 10.71 8.66
C VAL A 69 -23.99 9.81 7.63
N ALA A 70 -22.67 9.77 7.60
CA ALA A 70 -21.90 8.80 6.80
C ALA A 70 -21.48 7.61 7.67
N GLY A 71 -21.66 6.38 7.15
CA GLY A 71 -21.19 5.15 7.77
C GLY A 71 -20.00 4.57 7.03
N ILE A 72 -18.85 4.47 7.70
CA ILE A 72 -17.59 4.00 7.14
C ILE A 72 -17.29 2.60 7.64
N ASP A 73 -17.30 1.61 6.74
CA ASP A 73 -16.76 0.28 6.97
C ASP A 73 -15.65 0.01 5.95
N GLY A 74 -14.47 -0.44 6.39
CA GLY A 74 -13.30 -0.61 5.53
C GLY A 74 -12.64 0.70 5.12
N TYR A 75 -12.17 0.80 3.88
CA TYR A 75 -11.39 1.95 3.44
C TYR A 75 -12.26 3.13 3.00
N ALA A 76 -11.97 4.33 3.53
CA ALA A 76 -12.44 5.62 3.05
C ALA A 76 -11.22 6.49 2.73
N LEU A 77 -10.83 6.58 1.45
CA LEU A 77 -9.57 7.19 1.05
C LEU A 77 -9.77 8.25 -0.03
N GLY A 78 -8.99 9.34 0.07
CA GLY A 78 -9.00 10.41 -0.92
C GLY A 78 -10.41 10.94 -1.18
N GLY A 79 -10.79 11.09 -2.44
CA GLY A 79 -12.13 11.51 -2.85
C GLY A 79 -13.27 10.70 -2.21
N GLY A 80 -13.02 9.44 -1.81
CA GLY A 80 -13.98 8.64 -1.05
C GLY A 80 -14.15 9.11 0.38
N PHE A 81 -13.07 9.56 1.02
CA PHE A 81 -13.18 10.19 2.33
C PHE A 81 -13.76 11.59 2.24
N GLU A 82 -13.45 12.34 1.19
CA GLU A 82 -14.05 13.64 0.91
C GLU A 82 -15.58 13.54 0.75
N LEU A 83 -16.06 12.44 0.14
CA LEU A 83 -17.49 12.12 0.08
C LEU A 83 -18.10 11.86 1.48
N ALA A 84 -17.39 11.20 2.38
CA ALA A 84 -17.88 11.04 3.75
C ALA A 84 -17.93 12.38 4.49
N LEU A 85 -16.93 13.24 4.28
CA LEU A 85 -16.80 14.54 4.94
C LEU A 85 -17.88 15.56 4.58
N ILE A 86 -18.68 15.34 3.53
CA ILE A 86 -19.85 16.21 3.26
C ILE A 86 -21.00 15.97 4.22
N CYS A 87 -20.99 14.86 4.97
CA CYS A 87 -21.99 14.56 5.98
C CYS A 87 -21.69 15.29 7.31
N ASP A 88 -22.75 15.62 8.04
CA ASP A 88 -22.65 16.31 9.33
C ASP A 88 -21.99 15.44 10.40
N LYS A 89 -22.24 14.13 10.37
CA LYS A 89 -21.68 13.16 11.30
C LYS A 89 -21.06 11.96 10.57
N LEU A 90 -19.95 11.47 11.12
CA LEU A 90 -19.23 10.29 10.60
C LEU A 90 -19.20 9.21 11.68
N VAL A 91 -19.71 8.04 11.33
CA VAL A 91 -19.67 6.82 12.15
C VAL A 91 -18.79 5.80 11.46
N ALA A 92 -17.82 5.21 12.15
CA ALA A 92 -16.98 4.17 11.60
C ALA A 92 -17.03 2.88 12.39
N THR A 93 -16.88 1.72 11.73
CA THR A 93 -16.75 0.43 12.42
C THR A 93 -15.43 0.32 13.17
N ALA A 94 -15.41 -0.38 14.31
CA ALA A 94 -14.19 -0.72 15.05
C ALA A 94 -13.35 -1.81 14.37
N SER A 95 -13.70 -2.20 13.14
CA SER A 95 -12.95 -3.18 12.36
C SER A 95 -11.50 -2.75 12.14
N PRO A 96 -10.52 -3.64 12.33
CA PRO A 96 -9.12 -3.32 12.04
C PRO A 96 -8.84 -3.06 10.54
N LYS A 97 -9.82 -3.32 9.68
CA LYS A 97 -9.76 -3.01 8.24
C LYS A 97 -10.27 -1.61 7.93
N THR A 98 -10.92 -0.93 8.88
CA THR A 98 -11.44 0.42 8.68
C THR A 98 -10.31 1.44 8.81
N MET A 99 -9.97 2.04 7.68
CA MET A 99 -8.87 2.97 7.53
C MET A 99 -9.31 4.20 6.72
N ILE A 100 -8.91 5.36 7.18
CA ILE A 100 -9.34 6.66 6.66
C ILE A 100 -8.10 7.48 6.31
N GLY A 101 -8.11 8.25 5.22
CA GLY A 101 -6.97 9.11 4.90
C GLY A 101 -6.98 9.77 3.54
N PHE A 102 -5.93 10.58 3.33
CA PHE A 102 -5.68 11.32 2.11
C PHE A 102 -4.36 10.86 1.45
N PRO A 103 -4.37 9.80 0.62
CA PRO A 103 -3.17 9.26 0.00
C PRO A 103 -2.71 10.01 -1.26
N GLU A 104 -3.36 11.11 -1.64
CA GLU A 104 -3.17 11.85 -2.90
C GLU A 104 -1.72 12.26 -3.13
N VAL A 105 -0.99 12.62 -2.10
CA VAL A 105 0.44 13.01 -2.19
C VAL A 105 1.32 11.91 -2.79
N LYS A 106 0.94 10.63 -2.63
CA LYS A 106 1.63 9.49 -3.24
C LYS A 106 1.47 9.44 -4.76
N LEU A 107 0.50 10.20 -5.28
CA LEU A 107 0.25 10.39 -6.70
C LEU A 107 0.69 11.78 -7.19
N GLY A 108 1.40 12.55 -6.34
CA GLY A 108 1.79 13.93 -6.64
C GLY A 108 0.62 14.92 -6.65
N LEU A 109 -0.44 14.62 -5.90
CA LEU A 109 -1.68 15.39 -5.82
C LEU A 109 -1.94 15.85 -4.38
N MET A 110 -2.99 16.62 -4.21
CA MET A 110 -3.64 16.95 -2.94
C MET A 110 -5.12 16.58 -3.02
N PRO A 111 -5.89 16.60 -1.92
CA PRO A 111 -7.35 16.50 -1.99
C PRO A 111 -7.92 17.57 -2.92
N GLY A 112 -8.96 17.24 -3.66
CA GLY A 112 -9.49 18.12 -4.69
C GLY A 112 -11.02 18.30 -4.66
N TYR A 113 -11.72 17.65 -3.72
CA TYR A 113 -13.18 17.70 -3.61
C TYR A 113 -13.65 18.41 -2.33
N GLY A 114 -12.82 19.30 -1.80
CA GLY A 114 -13.09 20.08 -0.59
C GLY A 114 -12.62 19.40 0.69
N GLY A 115 -11.79 18.38 0.58
CA GLY A 115 -11.29 17.59 1.70
C GLY A 115 -10.36 18.35 2.62
N THR A 116 -9.57 19.29 2.10
CA THR A 116 -8.66 20.10 2.92
C THR A 116 -9.43 20.91 3.95
N GLY A 117 -10.42 21.67 3.53
CA GLY A 117 -11.22 22.52 4.42
C GLY A 117 -12.10 21.74 5.36
N ARG A 118 -12.79 20.67 4.86
CA ARG A 118 -13.69 19.87 5.71
C ARG A 118 -12.94 19.06 6.76
N ALA A 119 -11.76 18.52 6.43
CA ALA A 119 -10.93 17.84 7.40
C ALA A 119 -10.31 18.83 8.39
N TRP A 120 -9.81 19.97 7.90
CA TRP A 120 -9.30 21.04 8.76
C TRP A 120 -10.35 21.46 9.81
N ALA A 121 -11.60 21.65 9.39
CA ALA A 121 -12.69 22.01 10.29
C ALA A 121 -13.02 20.94 11.36
N ARG A 122 -12.45 19.75 11.28
CA ARG A 122 -12.60 18.68 12.27
C ARG A 122 -11.39 18.51 13.19
N VAL A 123 -10.16 18.65 12.65
CA VAL A 123 -8.95 18.24 13.36
C VAL A 123 -7.83 19.28 13.37
N GLY A 124 -7.99 20.43 12.71
CA GLY A 124 -6.99 21.51 12.64
C GLY A 124 -5.81 21.24 11.72
N SER A 125 -4.91 22.25 11.62
CA SER A 125 -3.81 22.28 10.66
C SER A 125 -2.78 21.19 10.87
N ALA A 126 -2.41 20.90 12.10
CA ALA A 126 -1.36 19.91 12.40
C ALA A 126 -1.73 18.50 11.93
N ALA A 127 -2.94 18.04 12.26
CA ALA A 127 -3.41 16.71 11.86
C ALA A 127 -3.67 16.61 10.37
N VAL A 128 -4.23 17.66 9.75
CA VAL A 128 -4.46 17.73 8.31
C VAL A 128 -3.13 17.66 7.54
N LEU A 129 -2.13 18.46 7.92
CA LEU A 129 -0.81 18.43 7.29
C LEU A 129 -0.13 17.08 7.45
N ASP A 130 -0.16 16.46 8.64
CA ASP A 130 0.40 15.13 8.83
C ASP A 130 -0.24 14.10 7.89
N MET A 131 -1.57 14.05 7.81
CA MET A 131 -2.27 13.12 6.94
C MET A 131 -2.00 13.35 5.46
N MET A 132 -2.04 14.60 5.00
CA MET A 132 -1.90 14.95 3.58
C MET A 132 -0.45 14.86 3.09
N LEU A 133 0.55 15.22 3.91
CA LEU A 133 1.95 15.17 3.52
C LEU A 133 2.55 13.77 3.54
N THR A 134 2.08 12.91 4.45
CA THR A 134 2.55 11.52 4.54
C THR A 134 1.73 10.56 3.69
N GLY A 135 0.49 10.92 3.39
CA GLY A 135 -0.49 10.03 2.77
C GLY A 135 -0.74 8.80 3.64
N ARG A 136 -0.56 8.90 4.96
CA ARG A 136 -0.83 7.80 5.89
C ARG A 136 -2.33 7.57 6.04
N MET A 137 -2.68 6.34 6.32
CA MET A 137 -4.03 5.97 6.68
C MET A 137 -4.15 5.94 8.22
N VAL A 138 -5.25 6.45 8.73
CA VAL A 138 -5.60 6.50 10.13
C VAL A 138 -6.59 5.39 10.43
N ALA A 139 -6.35 4.59 11.45
CA ALA A 139 -7.32 3.58 11.92
C ALA A 139 -8.54 4.27 12.55
N ALA A 140 -9.71 3.63 12.49
CA ALA A 140 -10.96 4.21 13.00
C ALA A 140 -10.86 4.67 14.46
N ALA A 141 -10.17 3.92 15.33
CA ALA A 141 -9.95 4.30 16.73
C ALA A 141 -9.14 5.60 16.86
N GLU A 142 -8.02 5.72 16.13
CA GLU A 142 -7.22 6.94 16.08
C GLU A 142 -8.02 8.11 15.48
N ALA A 143 -8.79 7.85 14.41
CA ALA A 143 -9.66 8.86 13.79
C ALA A 143 -10.70 9.42 14.77
N LYS A 144 -11.24 8.59 15.67
CA LYS A 144 -12.13 9.03 16.76
C LYS A 144 -11.37 9.86 17.79
N GLU A 145 -10.20 9.41 18.19
CA GLU A 145 -9.35 10.09 19.19
C GLU A 145 -8.97 11.50 18.76
N ILE A 146 -8.55 11.68 17.50
CA ILE A 146 -8.20 13.00 16.96
C ILE A 146 -9.41 13.84 16.56
N GLY A 147 -10.64 13.31 16.63
CA GLY A 147 -11.85 14.03 16.29
C GLY A 147 -12.25 14.05 14.82
N LEU A 148 -11.55 13.27 14.00
CA LEU A 148 -11.80 13.17 12.55
C LEU A 148 -13.16 12.51 12.25
N ILE A 149 -13.57 11.52 13.04
CA ILE A 149 -14.91 10.93 13.03
C ILE A 149 -15.65 11.25 14.34
N ASP A 150 -16.98 11.15 14.31
CA ASP A 150 -17.83 11.51 15.44
C ASP A 150 -18.12 10.31 16.34
N GLU A 151 -18.23 9.09 15.80
CA GLU A 151 -18.57 7.89 16.56
C GLU A 151 -17.81 6.67 16.05
N LEU A 152 -17.33 5.84 17.00
CA LEU A 152 -16.76 4.53 16.75
C LEU A 152 -17.78 3.48 17.16
N ALA A 153 -18.39 2.80 16.19
CA ALA A 153 -19.32 1.72 16.44
C ALA A 153 -18.57 0.42 16.72
N GLU A 154 -18.79 -0.18 17.87
CA GLU A 154 -18.19 -1.46 18.30
C GLU A 154 -18.82 -2.66 17.55
N VAL A 155 -18.90 -2.53 16.23
CA VAL A 155 -19.46 -3.52 15.29
C VAL A 155 -18.49 -3.74 14.15
N THR A 156 -18.62 -4.86 13.44
CA THR A 156 -17.73 -5.25 12.34
C THR A 156 -18.49 -5.58 11.05
N ASP A 157 -19.79 -5.28 11.01
CA ASP A 157 -20.66 -5.55 9.87
C ASP A 157 -21.54 -4.32 9.54
N THR A 158 -22.11 -4.35 8.33
CA THR A 158 -22.92 -3.27 7.79
C THR A 158 -24.24 -3.06 8.51
N ASP A 159 -24.86 -4.12 9.05
CA ASP A 159 -26.14 -4.04 9.72
C ASP A 159 -25.99 -3.33 11.07
N GLY A 160 -24.98 -3.69 11.84
CA GLY A 160 -24.63 -3.02 13.09
C GLY A 160 -24.23 -1.55 12.86
N LEU A 161 -23.44 -1.28 11.78
CA LEU A 161 -23.10 0.09 11.40
C LEU A 161 -24.37 0.90 11.07
N THR A 162 -25.30 0.33 10.31
CA THR A 162 -26.57 0.98 9.96
C THR A 162 -27.41 1.29 11.21
N ALA A 163 -27.44 0.39 12.20
CA ALA A 163 -28.11 0.64 13.46
C ALA A 163 -27.47 1.80 14.23
N ALA A 164 -26.14 1.81 14.36
CA ALA A 164 -25.41 2.90 15.02
C ALA A 164 -25.64 4.26 14.33
N MET A 165 -25.67 4.28 12.99
CA MET A 165 -25.99 5.50 12.23
C MET A 165 -27.40 6.00 12.51
N ARG A 166 -28.39 5.11 12.62
CA ARG A 166 -29.78 5.48 12.98
C ARG A 166 -29.84 6.10 14.35
N ASP A 167 -29.13 5.54 15.31
CA ASP A 167 -29.09 6.07 16.68
C ASP A 167 -28.47 7.47 16.72
N VAL A 168 -27.38 7.68 15.99
CA VAL A 168 -26.75 9.02 15.82
C VAL A 168 -27.74 9.99 15.18
N LEU A 169 -28.39 9.59 14.09
CA LEU A 169 -29.33 10.44 13.35
C LEU A 169 -30.55 10.79 14.22
N ALA A 170 -31.12 9.80 14.97
CA ALA A 170 -32.22 10.00 15.91
C ALA A 170 -31.83 10.99 17.01
N GLY A 171 -30.60 10.92 17.50
CA GLY A 171 -30.08 11.84 18.52
C GLY A 171 -29.98 13.30 18.06
N LEU A 172 -29.93 13.54 16.74
CA LEU A 172 -29.93 14.89 16.15
C LEU A 172 -31.34 15.49 16.03
N ALA A 173 -32.42 14.70 16.26
CA ALA A 173 -33.80 15.14 16.29
C ALA A 173 -34.25 15.98 15.05
N GLY A 174 -33.65 15.73 13.89
CA GLY A 174 -33.91 16.47 12.66
C GLY A 174 -33.15 17.79 12.51
N GLU A 175 -32.34 18.15 13.50
CA GLU A 175 -31.53 19.39 13.46
C GLU A 175 -30.09 19.13 13.07
N LYS A 176 -29.51 20.02 12.24
CA LYS A 176 -28.11 19.97 11.91
C LYS A 176 -27.23 20.33 13.12
N PRO A 177 -26.15 19.58 13.38
CA PRO A 177 -25.26 19.93 14.47
C PRO A 177 -24.53 21.25 14.18
N ALA A 178 -24.27 22.03 15.23
CA ALA A 178 -23.44 23.22 15.10
C ALA A 178 -22.00 22.85 14.68
N PRO A 179 -21.32 23.69 13.87
CA PRO A 179 -19.93 23.49 13.56
C PRO A 179 -19.06 23.37 14.81
N LYS A 180 -18.07 22.47 14.77
CA LYS A 180 -17.10 22.34 15.87
C LYS A 180 -16.21 23.59 15.92
N SER A 181 -15.96 24.10 17.12
CA SER A 181 -14.88 25.08 17.33
C SER A 181 -13.56 24.32 17.51
N ILE A 182 -12.55 24.68 16.77
CA ILE A 182 -11.22 24.09 16.86
C ILE A 182 -10.24 25.16 17.34
N GLU A 183 -9.44 24.81 18.36
CA GLU A 183 -8.25 25.58 18.66
C GLU A 183 -7.16 25.13 17.69
N ASP A 184 -6.70 26.06 16.84
CA ASP A 184 -5.72 25.77 15.79
C ASP A 184 -4.56 26.77 15.81
N ASN A 185 -3.34 26.26 15.72
CA ASN A 185 -2.13 27.07 15.55
C ASN A 185 -1.50 26.75 14.19
N ALA A 186 -2.13 27.25 13.13
CA ALA A 186 -1.71 27.00 11.76
C ALA A 186 -0.26 27.41 11.50
N ALA A 187 0.18 28.55 12.06
CA ALA A 187 1.54 29.05 11.85
C ALA A 187 2.61 28.08 12.41
N GLU A 188 2.37 27.51 13.58
CA GLU A 188 3.27 26.53 14.17
C GLU A 188 3.27 25.22 13.39
N ALA A 189 2.07 24.71 13.04
CA ALA A 189 1.91 23.50 12.25
C ALA A 189 2.59 23.60 10.87
N VAL A 190 2.46 24.71 10.19
CA VAL A 190 3.13 25.01 8.91
C VAL A 190 4.66 25.05 9.08
N ALA A 191 5.17 25.74 10.10
CA ALA A 191 6.60 25.82 10.36
C ALA A 191 7.21 24.43 10.65
N GLU A 192 6.53 23.61 11.45
CA GLU A 192 6.94 22.25 11.73
C GLU A 192 6.89 21.40 10.46
N ALA A 193 5.82 21.44 9.69
CA ALA A 193 5.69 20.70 8.44
C ALA A 193 6.80 21.05 7.44
N ARG A 194 7.11 22.34 7.25
CA ARG A 194 8.22 22.79 6.39
C ARG A 194 9.56 22.22 6.86
N SER A 195 9.82 22.24 8.16
CA SER A 195 11.09 21.80 8.73
C SER A 195 11.26 20.27 8.70
N SER A 196 10.20 19.51 8.88
CA SER A 196 10.23 18.04 8.96
C SER A 196 10.08 17.37 7.60
N HIS A 197 9.14 17.81 6.76
CA HIS A 197 8.81 17.15 5.50
C HIS A 197 9.55 17.69 4.28
N LEU A 198 9.78 19.02 4.18
CA LEU A 198 10.37 19.61 2.97
C LEU A 198 11.90 19.60 2.93
N LYS A 199 12.58 19.37 4.05
CA LYS A 199 14.06 19.51 4.18
C LYS A 199 14.86 18.75 3.10
N ARG A 200 14.33 17.64 2.58
CA ARG A 200 15.00 16.79 1.58
C ARG A 200 14.28 16.75 0.25
N LEU A 201 13.18 17.47 0.11
CA LEU A 201 12.39 17.52 -1.11
C LEU A 201 12.78 18.72 -1.97
N ARG A 202 12.51 18.63 -3.25
CA ARG A 202 12.71 19.70 -4.22
C ARG A 202 11.38 20.00 -4.90
N PRO A 203 10.98 21.28 -4.96
CA PRO A 203 9.69 21.69 -5.54
C PRO A 203 9.51 21.26 -7.00
N ASP A 204 10.58 21.27 -7.78
CA ASP A 204 10.61 20.85 -9.18
C ASP A 204 10.40 19.33 -9.37
N HIS A 205 10.74 18.52 -8.38
CA HIS A 205 10.58 17.06 -8.43
C HIS A 205 9.32 16.55 -7.69
N THR A 206 8.90 17.26 -6.65
CA THR A 206 7.79 16.85 -5.78
C THR A 206 6.95 18.07 -5.38
N PRO A 207 6.19 18.67 -6.32
CA PRO A 207 5.47 19.92 -6.06
C PRO A 207 4.35 19.80 -5.02
N ALA A 208 3.65 18.64 -4.95
CA ALA A 208 2.47 18.50 -4.11
C ALA A 208 2.68 18.78 -2.60
N PRO A 209 3.73 18.31 -1.92
CA PRO A 209 3.97 18.66 -0.52
C PRO A 209 4.13 20.16 -0.27
N PHE A 210 4.76 20.88 -1.19
CA PHE A 210 4.91 22.34 -1.10
C PHE A 210 3.55 23.01 -1.27
N ALA A 211 2.81 22.64 -2.31
CA ALA A 211 1.48 23.17 -2.57
C ALA A 211 0.50 22.94 -1.40
N ILE A 212 0.53 21.74 -0.77
CA ILE A 212 -0.29 21.43 0.40
C ILE A 212 0.03 22.38 1.56
N ILE A 213 1.31 22.59 1.87
CA ILE A 213 1.72 23.46 2.99
C ILE A 213 1.38 24.90 2.68
N ASP A 214 1.68 25.41 1.48
CA ASP A 214 1.37 26.77 1.05
C ASP A 214 -0.14 27.05 1.08
N HIS A 215 -0.94 26.05 0.67
CA HIS A 215 -2.39 26.12 0.72
C HIS A 215 -2.94 26.23 2.16
N VAL A 216 -2.45 25.41 3.08
CA VAL A 216 -2.84 25.51 4.50
C VAL A 216 -2.38 26.84 5.10
N GLU A 217 -1.16 27.30 4.80
CA GLU A 217 -0.65 28.58 5.28
C GLU A 217 -1.53 29.76 4.81
N ALA A 218 -2.01 29.72 3.56
CA ALA A 218 -2.80 30.80 2.98
C ALA A 218 -4.25 30.85 3.49
N HIS A 219 -4.86 29.70 3.81
CA HIS A 219 -6.30 29.59 4.01
C HIS A 219 -6.73 29.01 5.38
N ALA A 220 -5.80 28.59 6.25
CA ALA A 220 -6.17 28.06 7.56
C ALA A 220 -6.96 29.08 8.38
N GLY A 221 -8.02 28.62 9.03
CA GLY A 221 -9.00 29.46 9.70
C GLY A 221 -10.30 29.66 8.91
N ASP A 222 -10.31 29.35 7.62
CA ASP A 222 -11.49 29.43 6.75
C ASP A 222 -11.64 28.12 5.94
N ALA A 223 -12.51 27.22 6.43
CA ALA A 223 -12.74 25.92 5.78
C ALA A 223 -13.32 26.06 4.36
N VAL A 224 -14.07 27.11 4.08
CA VAL A 224 -14.64 27.37 2.76
C VAL A 224 -13.54 27.83 1.81
N ALA A 225 -12.71 28.78 2.23
CA ALA A 225 -11.57 29.25 1.43
C ALA A 225 -10.56 28.11 1.15
N MET A 226 -10.32 27.24 2.14
CA MET A 226 -9.50 26.03 1.94
C MET A 226 -10.10 25.11 0.87
N ALA A 227 -11.40 24.80 0.95
CA ALA A 227 -12.05 23.95 -0.04
C ALA A 227 -12.05 24.57 -1.44
N GLU A 228 -12.34 25.87 -1.56
CA GLU A 228 -12.35 26.59 -2.84
C GLU A 228 -10.96 26.68 -3.47
N GLY A 229 -9.92 26.93 -2.67
CA GLY A 229 -8.53 27.06 -3.15
C GLY A 229 -7.95 25.76 -3.74
N GLU A 230 -8.54 24.59 -3.45
CA GLU A 230 -8.14 23.33 -4.10
C GLU A 230 -8.31 23.41 -5.63
N LYS A 231 -9.35 24.09 -6.11
CA LYS A 231 -9.68 24.20 -7.54
C LYS A 231 -8.61 24.94 -8.34
N ASP A 232 -7.87 25.85 -7.70
CA ASP A 232 -6.80 26.60 -8.34
C ASP A 232 -5.49 25.80 -8.41
N ILE A 233 -5.28 24.91 -7.46
CA ILE A 233 -3.99 24.20 -7.28
C ILE A 233 -4.00 22.81 -7.90
N PHE A 234 -5.08 22.06 -7.69
CA PHE A 234 -5.18 20.66 -8.11
C PHE A 234 -4.96 20.46 -9.61
N PRO A 235 -5.51 21.27 -10.54
CA PRO A 235 -5.32 21.07 -11.98
C PRO A 235 -3.84 21.12 -12.38
N ALA A 236 -3.10 22.11 -11.88
CA ALA A 236 -1.66 22.25 -12.16
C ALA A 236 -0.84 21.09 -11.59
N LEU A 237 -1.15 20.62 -10.38
CA LEU A 237 -0.51 19.42 -9.81
C LEU A 237 -0.80 18.19 -10.67
N MET A 238 -2.04 17.99 -11.07
CA MET A 238 -2.47 16.83 -11.84
C MET A 238 -1.80 16.77 -13.22
N LYS A 239 -1.54 17.91 -13.85
CA LYS A 239 -0.85 18.00 -15.14
C LYS A 239 0.68 18.12 -15.00
N SER A 240 1.21 18.11 -13.78
CA SER A 240 2.66 18.13 -13.55
C SER A 240 3.32 16.81 -13.99
N PRO A 241 4.56 16.85 -14.52
CA PRO A 241 5.33 15.66 -14.84
C PRO A 241 5.53 14.73 -13.62
N ALA A 242 5.60 15.30 -12.42
CA ALA A 242 5.72 14.55 -11.18
C ALA A 242 4.50 13.67 -10.92
N SER A 243 3.29 14.25 -11.03
CA SER A 243 2.05 13.50 -10.86
C SER A 243 1.86 12.45 -11.96
N ASP A 244 2.16 12.78 -13.21
CA ASP A 244 2.09 11.84 -14.33
C ASP A 244 2.99 10.62 -14.08
N GLY A 245 4.25 10.85 -13.70
CA GLY A 245 5.19 9.78 -13.36
C GLY A 245 4.73 8.91 -12.19
N LEU A 246 4.19 9.53 -11.13
CA LEU A 246 3.70 8.81 -9.93
C LEU A 246 2.44 8.00 -10.22
N ARG A 247 1.49 8.52 -11.01
CA ARG A 247 0.30 7.77 -11.44
C ARG A 247 0.69 6.59 -12.32
N ARG A 248 1.60 6.80 -13.29
CA ARG A 248 2.14 5.72 -14.11
C ARG A 248 2.80 4.63 -13.25
N LEU A 249 3.63 5.03 -12.27
CA LEU A 249 4.25 4.10 -11.34
C LEU A 249 3.21 3.31 -10.55
N PHE A 250 2.14 3.98 -10.09
CA PHE A 250 1.04 3.32 -9.38
C PHE A 250 0.37 2.24 -10.25
N HIS A 251 0.06 2.53 -11.51
CA HIS A 251 -0.52 1.56 -12.44
C HIS A 251 0.39 0.37 -12.70
N LEU A 252 1.69 0.62 -12.92
CA LEU A 252 2.68 -0.44 -13.12
C LEU A 252 2.78 -1.34 -11.87
N GLN A 253 2.78 -0.76 -10.68
CA GLN A 253 2.78 -1.52 -9.42
C GLN A 253 1.50 -2.34 -9.23
N ASP A 254 0.34 -1.81 -9.61
CA ASP A 254 -0.94 -2.53 -9.54
C ASP A 254 -0.97 -3.71 -10.52
N MET A 255 -0.47 -3.55 -11.74
CA MET A 255 -0.30 -4.63 -12.71
C MET A 255 0.58 -5.74 -12.14
N VAL A 256 1.77 -5.41 -11.63
CA VAL A 256 2.69 -6.38 -11.04
C VAL A 256 2.06 -7.12 -9.86
N ARG A 257 1.33 -6.40 -9.00
CA ARG A 257 0.61 -7.03 -7.86
C ARG A 257 -0.50 -7.98 -8.32
N LYS A 258 -1.21 -7.66 -9.41
CA LYS A 258 -2.24 -8.52 -9.98
C LYS A 258 -1.64 -9.80 -10.57
N ASP A 259 -0.54 -9.69 -11.28
CA ASP A 259 0.17 -10.84 -11.87
C ASP A 259 0.76 -11.76 -10.80
N ALA A 260 1.11 -11.21 -9.64
CA ALA A 260 1.64 -11.93 -8.49
C ALA A 260 0.56 -12.49 -7.54
N LYS A 261 -0.73 -12.32 -7.85
CA LYS A 261 -1.85 -12.81 -7.03
C LYS A 261 -2.10 -14.31 -7.25
N GLY A 262 -2.52 -14.97 -6.17
CA GLY A 262 -2.98 -16.37 -6.20
C GLY A 262 -2.08 -17.27 -5.37
N ASP A 263 -2.47 -18.54 -5.32
CA ASP A 263 -1.69 -19.58 -4.65
C ASP A 263 -0.46 -19.93 -5.50
N SER A 264 0.71 -19.92 -4.85
CA SER A 264 1.96 -20.34 -5.48
C SER A 264 2.12 -21.87 -5.53
N GLY A 265 1.34 -22.60 -4.73
CA GLY A 265 1.54 -24.03 -4.49
C GLY A 265 2.87 -24.33 -3.78
N ILE A 266 3.48 -23.32 -3.14
CA ILE A 266 4.71 -23.45 -2.35
C ILE A 266 4.34 -23.30 -0.88
N SER A 267 4.76 -24.24 -0.06
CA SER A 267 4.60 -24.21 1.39
C SER A 267 5.94 -24.39 2.12
N ARG A 268 6.85 -25.17 1.54
CA ARG A 268 8.16 -25.48 2.10
C ARG A 268 9.26 -24.91 1.24
N VAL A 269 10.11 -24.09 1.87
CA VAL A 269 11.24 -23.42 1.22
C VAL A 269 12.54 -23.90 1.85
N HIS A 270 13.51 -24.29 1.05
CA HIS A 270 14.87 -24.60 1.51
C HIS A 270 15.84 -23.52 1.02
N VAL A 271 16.56 -22.89 1.94
CA VAL A 271 17.53 -21.85 1.59
C VAL A 271 18.94 -22.34 1.85
N ILE A 272 19.78 -22.28 0.83
CA ILE A 272 21.20 -22.69 0.85
C ILE A 272 22.09 -21.46 0.84
N GLY A 273 22.91 -21.32 1.88
CA GLY A 273 23.68 -20.14 2.16
C GLY A 273 22.99 -19.23 3.19
N ALA A 274 23.47 -19.24 4.44
CA ALA A 274 22.92 -18.48 5.55
C ALA A 274 23.60 -17.11 5.77
N GLY A 275 24.29 -16.61 4.74
CA GLY A 275 24.82 -15.25 4.74
C GLY A 275 23.75 -14.18 4.95
N VAL A 276 24.08 -12.93 4.71
CA VAL A 276 23.11 -11.81 4.88
C VAL A 276 21.89 -12.02 3.97
N MET A 277 22.11 -12.29 2.68
CA MET A 277 21.01 -12.45 1.73
C MET A 277 20.14 -13.66 2.03
N GLY A 278 20.75 -14.88 2.11
CA GLY A 278 19.97 -16.10 2.34
C GLY A 278 19.28 -16.11 3.69
N GLY A 279 19.95 -15.63 4.77
CA GLY A 279 19.34 -15.49 6.09
C GLY A 279 18.15 -14.53 6.09
N ASP A 280 18.24 -13.39 5.40
CA ASP A 280 17.15 -12.42 5.30
C ASP A 280 15.99 -12.93 4.43
N ILE A 281 16.27 -13.67 3.34
CA ILE A 281 15.26 -14.33 2.51
C ILE A 281 14.49 -15.35 3.33
N ALA A 282 15.21 -16.22 4.08
CA ALA A 282 14.63 -17.23 4.95
C ALA A 282 13.75 -16.57 6.04
N ALA A 283 14.24 -15.52 6.70
CA ALA A 283 13.48 -14.79 7.71
C ALA A 283 12.20 -14.16 7.14
N VAL A 284 12.27 -13.51 5.99
CA VAL A 284 11.07 -12.92 5.36
C VAL A 284 10.07 -14.00 4.99
N ALA A 285 10.50 -15.13 4.44
CA ALA A 285 9.61 -16.24 4.09
C ALA A 285 8.93 -16.84 5.34
N ALA A 286 9.67 -17.09 6.42
CA ALA A 286 9.12 -17.60 7.68
C ALA A 286 8.12 -16.61 8.32
N MET A 287 8.42 -15.32 8.28
CA MET A 287 7.52 -14.25 8.75
C MET A 287 6.21 -14.20 7.97
N ARG A 288 6.22 -14.62 6.70
CA ARG A 288 5.05 -14.65 5.81
C ARG A 288 4.29 -15.97 5.82
N GLY A 289 4.71 -16.94 6.64
CA GLY A 289 3.97 -18.17 6.90
C GLY A 289 4.51 -19.43 6.21
N PHE A 290 5.61 -19.33 5.47
CA PHE A 290 6.25 -20.48 4.85
C PHE A 290 7.07 -21.28 5.88
N GLU A 291 7.09 -22.61 5.76
CA GLU A 291 8.05 -23.46 6.45
C GLU A 291 9.42 -23.31 5.76
N VAL A 292 10.45 -22.93 6.52
CA VAL A 292 11.76 -22.63 5.94
C VAL A 292 12.84 -23.42 6.64
N THR A 293 13.57 -24.22 5.88
CA THR A 293 14.82 -24.83 6.34
C THR A 293 15.99 -24.00 5.81
N LEU A 294 16.92 -23.63 6.70
CA LEU A 294 18.10 -22.82 6.38
C LEU A 294 19.37 -23.65 6.57
N TYR A 295 20.13 -23.79 5.52
CA TYR A 295 21.38 -24.57 5.48
C TYR A 295 22.57 -23.70 5.09
N ASP A 296 23.71 -23.97 5.74
CA ASP A 296 25.03 -23.50 5.35
C ASP A 296 26.08 -24.54 5.74
N LEU A 297 27.23 -24.54 5.06
CA LEU A 297 28.36 -25.41 5.40
C LEU A 297 28.88 -25.15 6.81
N ALA A 298 28.77 -23.91 7.30
CA ALA A 298 29.17 -23.50 8.62
C ALA A 298 27.95 -23.25 9.51
N GLY A 299 27.68 -24.14 10.48
CA GLY A 299 26.53 -24.03 11.40
C GLY A 299 26.45 -22.70 12.12
N GLU A 300 27.59 -22.12 12.53
CA GLU A 300 27.64 -20.81 13.18
C GLU A 300 27.05 -19.65 12.32
N VAL A 301 27.06 -19.80 10.99
CA VAL A 301 26.48 -18.79 10.08
C VAL A 301 24.96 -18.92 10.11
N VAL A 302 24.44 -20.15 10.21
CA VAL A 302 23.01 -20.42 10.39
C VAL A 302 22.50 -19.85 11.70
N ASP A 303 23.21 -20.11 12.82
CA ASP A 303 22.84 -19.61 14.14
C ASP A 303 22.76 -18.06 14.14
N LYS A 304 23.78 -17.40 13.60
CA LYS A 304 23.77 -15.93 13.45
C LYS A 304 22.63 -15.40 12.57
N ALA A 305 22.23 -16.15 11.55
CA ALA A 305 21.11 -15.78 10.70
C ALA A 305 19.77 -15.89 11.46
N ILE A 306 19.59 -16.94 12.26
CA ILE A 306 18.42 -17.13 13.11
C ILE A 306 18.33 -16.02 14.18
N ASP A 307 19.45 -15.65 14.79
CA ASP A 307 19.49 -14.54 15.76
C ASP A 307 19.06 -13.21 15.11
N ARG A 308 19.57 -12.91 13.90
CA ARG A 308 19.13 -11.72 13.14
C ARG A 308 17.65 -11.78 12.78
N ALA A 309 17.14 -12.96 12.43
CA ALA A 309 15.73 -13.16 12.13
C ALA A 309 14.84 -12.87 13.35
N ARG A 310 15.24 -13.31 14.55
CA ARG A 310 14.53 -13.00 15.80
C ARG A 310 14.40 -11.49 16.02
N VAL A 311 15.49 -10.74 15.89
CA VAL A 311 15.49 -9.27 16.01
C VAL A 311 14.57 -8.62 14.97
N LEU A 312 14.56 -9.14 13.73
CA LEU A 312 13.65 -8.67 12.70
C LEU A 312 12.18 -8.92 13.08
N PHE A 313 11.87 -10.11 13.61
CA PHE A 313 10.50 -10.50 13.99
C PHE A 313 10.00 -9.65 15.16
N GLU A 314 10.82 -9.43 16.19
CA GLU A 314 10.51 -8.54 17.32
C GLU A 314 10.18 -7.11 16.87
N ARG A 315 10.92 -6.61 15.89
CA ARG A 315 10.67 -5.26 15.33
C ARG A 315 9.41 -5.19 14.45
N ARG A 316 9.05 -6.26 13.74
CA ARG A 316 8.00 -6.25 12.72
C ARG A 316 6.68 -6.85 13.16
N LEU A 317 6.72 -7.83 14.06
CA LEU A 317 5.56 -8.53 14.58
C LEU A 317 5.25 -8.01 15.98
N LYS A 318 4.01 -7.56 16.18
CA LYS A 318 3.62 -6.80 17.38
C LYS A 318 3.30 -7.68 18.59
N THR A 319 3.17 -9.01 18.41
CA THR A 319 2.75 -9.90 19.50
C THR A 319 3.69 -11.10 19.65
N PRO A 320 3.91 -11.59 20.89
CA PRO A 320 4.76 -12.74 21.16
C PRO A 320 4.34 -14.00 20.39
N GLU A 321 3.04 -14.22 20.22
CA GLU A 321 2.50 -15.37 19.51
C GLU A 321 2.92 -15.37 18.05
N LYS A 322 2.87 -14.20 17.38
CA LYS A 322 3.32 -14.07 15.98
C LYS A 322 4.82 -14.22 15.84
N ILE A 323 5.60 -13.73 16.82
CA ILE A 323 7.06 -13.87 16.85
C ILE A 323 7.41 -15.35 16.98
N ASN A 324 6.84 -16.06 17.96
CA ASN A 324 7.09 -17.48 18.18
C ASN A 324 6.69 -18.32 16.95
N ALA A 325 5.51 -18.08 16.39
CA ALA A 325 5.05 -18.76 15.20
C ALA A 325 5.97 -18.54 13.97
N ALA A 326 6.62 -17.37 13.84
CA ALA A 326 7.60 -17.14 12.79
C ALA A 326 8.93 -17.85 13.08
N MET A 327 9.36 -17.88 14.35
CA MET A 327 10.55 -18.62 14.77
C MET A 327 10.40 -20.13 14.57
N ASP A 328 9.23 -20.69 14.90
CA ASP A 328 8.95 -22.13 14.74
C ASP A 328 9.01 -22.59 13.28
N ARG A 329 8.73 -21.68 12.33
CA ARG A 329 8.84 -21.95 10.89
C ARG A 329 10.25 -21.83 10.33
N LEU A 330 11.18 -21.21 11.03
CA LEU A 330 12.56 -21.03 10.58
C LEU A 330 13.47 -22.06 11.25
N ILE A 331 13.77 -23.12 10.53
CA ILE A 331 14.43 -24.32 11.04
C ILE A 331 15.89 -24.35 10.59
N ALA A 332 16.82 -24.44 11.54
CA ALA A 332 18.22 -24.73 11.24
C ALA A 332 18.37 -26.14 10.69
N ASP A 333 18.88 -26.30 9.49
CA ASP A 333 19.10 -27.62 8.87
C ASP A 333 20.60 -27.88 8.71
N SER A 334 21.21 -28.41 9.75
CA SER A 334 22.64 -28.71 9.75
C SER A 334 23.09 -29.83 8.80
N ALA A 335 22.14 -30.60 8.29
CA ALA A 335 22.42 -31.75 7.45
C ALA A 335 21.97 -31.59 5.98
N GLY A 336 21.34 -30.43 5.64
CA GLY A 336 20.83 -30.16 4.31
C GLY A 336 19.65 -31.07 3.88
N LYS A 337 18.95 -31.68 4.82
CA LYS A 337 17.87 -32.66 4.52
C LYS A 337 16.60 -32.00 4.01
N GLY A 338 16.40 -30.72 4.29
CA GLY A 338 15.24 -29.95 3.83
C GLY A 338 15.09 -29.88 2.31
N VAL A 339 16.16 -30.09 1.56
CA VAL A 339 16.13 -30.20 0.09
C VAL A 339 15.12 -31.22 -0.40
N ALA A 340 15.05 -32.38 0.26
CA ALA A 340 14.22 -33.51 -0.19
C ALA A 340 12.70 -33.24 -0.06
N GLU A 341 12.29 -32.29 0.76
CA GLU A 341 10.88 -31.99 1.04
C GLU A 341 10.43 -30.61 0.51
N ALA A 342 11.37 -29.81 0.05
CA ALA A 342 11.09 -28.45 -0.38
C ALA A 342 10.31 -28.38 -1.71
N ASP A 343 9.38 -27.45 -1.78
CA ASP A 343 8.69 -27.07 -3.03
C ASP A 343 9.52 -26.06 -3.83
N LEU A 344 10.33 -25.26 -3.11
CA LEU A 344 11.22 -24.25 -3.66
C LEU A 344 12.56 -24.29 -2.93
N ILE A 345 13.66 -24.42 -3.68
CA ILE A 345 15.01 -24.34 -3.16
C ILE A 345 15.64 -23.05 -3.67
N ILE A 346 16.13 -22.20 -2.74
CA ILE A 346 16.76 -20.91 -3.06
C ILE A 346 18.26 -20.99 -2.71
N GLU A 347 19.10 -20.92 -3.71
CA GLU A 347 20.55 -20.86 -3.55
C GLU A 347 20.98 -19.40 -3.40
N ALA A 348 21.69 -19.08 -2.32
CA ALA A 348 22.23 -17.76 -1.99
C ALA A 348 23.69 -17.86 -1.48
N VAL A 349 24.48 -18.75 -2.07
CA VAL A 349 25.91 -18.90 -1.77
C VAL A 349 26.75 -17.84 -2.53
N SER A 350 28.06 -17.90 -2.40
CA SER A 350 28.99 -16.94 -3.04
C SER A 350 28.79 -16.84 -4.56
N GLU A 351 29.01 -15.65 -5.10
CA GLU A 351 28.79 -15.32 -6.52
C GLU A 351 29.92 -15.90 -7.40
N ASN A 352 29.95 -17.22 -7.48
CA ASN A 352 30.91 -17.99 -8.27
C ASN A 352 30.19 -19.06 -9.09
N PRO A 353 30.29 -19.05 -10.44
CA PRO A 353 29.57 -20.02 -11.27
C PRO A 353 29.89 -21.48 -10.96
N ALA A 354 31.14 -21.83 -10.72
CA ALA A 354 31.54 -23.22 -10.45
C ALA A 354 30.97 -23.72 -9.11
N ILE A 355 30.90 -22.86 -8.10
CA ILE A 355 30.28 -23.21 -6.82
C ILE A 355 28.80 -23.42 -6.99
N LYS A 356 28.11 -22.50 -7.71
CA LYS A 356 26.67 -22.63 -7.96
C LYS A 356 26.32 -23.86 -8.77
N GLN A 357 27.11 -24.17 -9.80
CA GLN A 357 26.96 -25.40 -10.60
C GLN A 357 27.07 -26.65 -9.73
N LYS A 358 28.06 -26.71 -8.84
CA LYS A 358 28.23 -27.85 -7.91
C LYS A 358 27.02 -27.96 -6.99
N VAL A 359 26.59 -26.87 -6.37
CA VAL A 359 25.41 -26.84 -5.49
C VAL A 359 24.16 -27.33 -6.22
N PHE A 360 23.91 -26.83 -7.44
CA PHE A 360 22.71 -27.24 -8.17
C PHE A 360 22.74 -28.70 -8.65
N ALA A 361 23.89 -29.27 -8.99
CA ALA A 361 24.01 -30.69 -9.29
C ALA A 361 23.65 -31.55 -8.08
N GLU A 362 24.13 -31.19 -6.89
CA GLU A 362 23.82 -31.88 -5.64
C GLU A 362 22.33 -31.73 -5.24
N VAL A 363 21.80 -30.51 -5.38
CA VAL A 363 20.40 -30.14 -5.07
C VAL A 363 19.43 -30.87 -5.99
N GLU A 364 19.69 -30.92 -7.30
CA GLU A 364 18.83 -31.61 -8.25
C GLU A 364 18.70 -33.07 -7.92
N ALA A 365 19.82 -33.73 -7.59
CA ALA A 365 19.84 -35.14 -7.24
C ALA A 365 19.10 -35.50 -5.95
N ALA A 366 18.98 -34.53 -5.02
CA ALA A 366 18.37 -34.74 -3.71
C ALA A 366 16.93 -34.18 -3.63
N SER A 367 16.52 -33.30 -4.53
CA SER A 367 15.21 -32.64 -4.49
C SER A 367 14.12 -33.45 -5.19
N ARG A 368 12.87 -33.13 -4.88
CA ARG A 368 11.71 -33.64 -5.61
C ARG A 368 11.74 -33.19 -7.07
N PRO A 369 11.22 -34.04 -8.00
CA PRO A 369 11.22 -33.69 -9.44
C PRO A 369 10.41 -32.42 -9.78
N ASP A 370 9.40 -32.08 -8.97
CA ASP A 370 8.50 -30.96 -9.13
C ASP A 370 8.93 -29.69 -8.35
N ALA A 371 10.05 -29.77 -7.61
CA ALA A 371 10.58 -28.64 -6.87
C ALA A 371 11.22 -27.61 -7.80
N ILE A 372 10.98 -26.32 -7.51
CA ILE A 372 11.59 -25.21 -8.22
C ILE A 372 13.02 -25.01 -7.71
N LEU A 373 13.97 -24.90 -8.63
CA LEU A 373 15.36 -24.58 -8.34
C LEU A 373 15.58 -23.09 -8.62
N ALA A 374 15.91 -22.30 -7.60
CA ALA A 374 16.07 -20.85 -7.73
C ALA A 374 17.45 -20.39 -7.28
N THR A 375 18.10 -19.54 -8.06
CA THR A 375 19.36 -18.88 -7.67
C THR A 375 19.12 -17.40 -7.35
N ASN A 376 19.75 -16.91 -6.27
CA ASN A 376 19.76 -15.48 -5.93
C ASN A 376 20.97 -14.76 -6.53
N THR A 377 21.54 -15.26 -7.63
CA THR A 377 22.64 -14.54 -8.34
C THR A 377 22.22 -13.14 -8.73
N SER A 378 23.19 -12.22 -8.71
CA SER A 378 22.99 -10.82 -9.11
C SER A 378 23.33 -10.54 -10.56
N ALA A 379 24.08 -11.45 -11.23
CA ALA A 379 24.61 -11.17 -12.57
C ALA A 379 24.88 -12.41 -13.44
N ILE A 380 24.95 -13.62 -12.87
CA ILE A 380 25.32 -14.83 -13.62
C ILE A 380 24.11 -15.30 -14.43
N PRO A 381 24.22 -15.41 -15.79
CA PRO A 381 23.16 -15.95 -16.62
C PRO A 381 22.75 -17.37 -16.21
N LEU A 382 21.46 -17.65 -16.24
CA LEU A 382 20.92 -18.97 -15.86
C LEU A 382 21.48 -20.09 -16.72
N GLU A 383 21.71 -19.82 -18.00
CA GLU A 383 22.26 -20.76 -18.98
C GLU A 383 23.63 -21.29 -18.54
N GLN A 384 24.43 -20.47 -17.86
CA GLN A 384 25.74 -20.88 -17.35
C GLN A 384 25.60 -21.84 -16.17
N ILE A 385 24.61 -21.63 -15.30
CA ILE A 385 24.35 -22.52 -14.15
C ILE A 385 23.67 -23.81 -14.62
N ALA A 386 22.75 -23.70 -15.57
CA ALA A 386 21.97 -24.79 -16.14
C ALA A 386 22.80 -25.93 -16.76
N THR A 387 24.04 -25.64 -17.17
CA THR A 387 24.95 -26.68 -17.71
C THR A 387 25.26 -27.82 -16.72
N ALA A 388 25.04 -27.62 -15.44
CA ALA A 388 25.33 -28.59 -14.38
C ALA A 388 24.14 -29.44 -13.95
N ILE A 389 22.93 -29.20 -14.48
CA ILE A 389 21.70 -29.91 -14.13
C ILE A 389 21.09 -30.60 -15.36
N GLN A 390 20.30 -31.63 -15.12
CA GLN A 390 19.66 -32.44 -16.16
C GLN A 390 18.28 -31.88 -16.56
N SER A 391 17.61 -31.19 -15.62
CA SER A 391 16.27 -30.61 -15.78
C SER A 391 16.34 -29.07 -15.70
N PRO A 392 16.92 -28.42 -16.71
CA PRO A 392 17.13 -26.95 -16.72
C PRO A 392 15.80 -26.17 -16.74
N GLU A 393 14.68 -26.80 -17.11
CA GLU A 393 13.35 -26.22 -17.05
C GLU A 393 12.91 -25.85 -15.64
N ARG A 394 13.50 -26.48 -14.63
CA ARG A 394 13.24 -26.22 -13.20
C ARG A 394 14.01 -25.01 -12.67
N LEU A 395 15.01 -24.52 -13.42
CA LEU A 395 15.89 -23.44 -12.96
C LEU A 395 15.31 -22.06 -13.30
N ILE A 396 15.22 -21.25 -12.28
CA ILE A 396 14.86 -19.81 -12.38
C ILE A 396 15.82 -18.96 -11.56
N GLY A 397 15.78 -17.65 -11.74
CA GLY A 397 16.40 -16.71 -10.82
C GLY A 397 15.36 -16.05 -9.91
N LEU A 398 15.71 -15.90 -8.65
CA LEU A 398 14.98 -15.08 -7.67
C LEU A 398 15.96 -14.09 -7.05
N HIS A 399 16.19 -12.98 -7.76
CA HIS A 399 17.16 -11.97 -7.34
C HIS A 399 16.51 -10.96 -6.40
N PHE A 400 16.80 -11.12 -5.12
CA PHE A 400 16.39 -10.21 -4.05
C PHE A 400 17.43 -9.09 -3.88
N PHE A 401 16.98 -7.92 -3.43
CA PHE A 401 17.82 -6.76 -3.18
C PHE A 401 18.04 -6.51 -1.68
N ASN A 402 19.26 -6.17 -1.33
CA ASN A 402 19.64 -5.87 0.06
C ASN A 402 19.27 -4.43 0.46
N PRO A 403 18.61 -4.21 1.61
CA PRO A 403 18.13 -5.17 2.62
C PRO A 403 16.81 -5.86 2.23
N VAL A 404 16.79 -7.20 2.23
CA VAL A 404 15.61 -7.98 1.81
C VAL A 404 14.33 -7.60 2.58
N PRO A 405 14.34 -7.37 3.91
CA PRO A 405 13.12 -6.98 4.64
C PRO A 405 12.55 -5.61 4.25
N VAL A 406 13.31 -4.78 3.54
CA VAL A 406 12.95 -3.38 3.23
C VAL A 406 12.61 -3.21 1.75
N LEU A 407 13.50 -3.69 0.87
CA LEU A 407 13.33 -3.48 -0.57
C LEU A 407 12.21 -4.36 -1.14
N PRO A 408 11.23 -3.76 -1.84
CA PRO A 408 10.07 -4.48 -2.33
C PRO A 408 10.35 -5.30 -3.60
N LEU A 409 11.34 -4.91 -4.40
CA LEU A 409 11.58 -5.50 -5.71
C LEU A 409 12.20 -6.89 -5.61
N VAL A 410 11.76 -7.81 -6.49
CA VAL A 410 12.40 -9.09 -6.78
C VAL A 410 12.39 -9.29 -8.29
N GLU A 411 13.54 -9.56 -8.89
CA GLU A 411 13.61 -10.00 -10.28
C GLU A 411 13.38 -11.50 -10.34
N VAL A 412 12.37 -11.91 -11.10
CA VAL A 412 12.12 -13.32 -11.43
C VAL A 412 12.71 -13.56 -12.82
N ILE A 413 13.89 -14.16 -12.83
CA ILE A 413 14.68 -14.35 -14.03
C ILE A 413 14.35 -15.69 -14.67
N TRP A 414 14.18 -15.71 -15.97
CA TRP A 414 13.87 -16.88 -16.77
C TRP A 414 14.78 -16.99 -18.00
N SER A 415 15.04 -18.22 -18.43
CA SER A 415 15.70 -18.56 -19.68
C SER A 415 14.71 -19.19 -20.65
N GLU A 416 15.09 -19.39 -21.90
CA GLU A 416 14.26 -20.08 -22.90
C GLU A 416 13.94 -21.54 -22.50
N GLN A 417 14.70 -22.11 -21.58
CA GLN A 417 14.48 -23.47 -21.06
C GLN A 417 13.53 -23.50 -19.85
N SER A 418 13.36 -22.38 -19.14
CA SER A 418 12.58 -22.33 -17.89
C SER A 418 11.09 -22.60 -18.12
N ASP A 419 10.50 -23.45 -17.31
CA ASP A 419 9.08 -23.78 -17.36
C ASP A 419 8.19 -22.61 -16.93
N GLN A 420 7.12 -22.34 -17.69
CA GLN A 420 6.25 -21.19 -17.49
C GLN A 420 5.40 -21.29 -16.21
N ASP A 421 5.03 -22.52 -15.79
CA ASP A 421 4.31 -22.70 -14.52
C ASP A 421 5.24 -22.41 -13.34
N MET A 422 6.48 -22.87 -13.38
CA MET A 422 7.47 -22.59 -12.32
C MET A 422 7.75 -21.09 -12.20
N ILE A 423 7.86 -20.37 -13.32
CA ILE A 423 7.99 -18.89 -13.31
C ILE A 423 6.74 -18.26 -12.65
N SER A 424 5.55 -18.72 -13.03
CA SER A 424 4.30 -18.18 -12.50
C SER A 424 4.14 -18.46 -11.00
N ARG A 425 4.52 -19.66 -10.54
CA ARG A 425 4.55 -20.02 -9.12
C ARG A 425 5.55 -19.17 -8.34
N ALA A 426 6.73 -18.91 -8.90
CA ALA A 426 7.74 -18.05 -8.30
C ALA A 426 7.28 -16.57 -8.22
N MET A 427 6.59 -16.07 -9.24
CA MET A 427 5.95 -14.73 -9.19
C MET A 427 4.96 -14.61 -8.03
N ARG A 428 4.06 -15.62 -7.88
CA ARG A 428 3.08 -15.67 -6.78
C ARG A 428 3.76 -15.82 -5.42
N PHE A 429 4.81 -16.64 -5.32
CA PHE A 429 5.60 -16.74 -4.09
C PHE A 429 6.19 -15.41 -3.68
N ALA A 430 6.86 -14.70 -4.59
CA ALA A 430 7.40 -13.38 -4.31
C ALA A 430 6.28 -12.38 -3.91
N GLY A 431 5.11 -12.45 -4.55
CA GLY A 431 3.92 -11.70 -4.17
C GLY A 431 3.45 -12.02 -2.75
N ALA A 432 3.41 -13.30 -2.36
CA ALA A 432 3.05 -13.74 -1.01
C ALA A 432 4.05 -13.26 0.05
N LEU A 433 5.33 -13.08 -0.31
CA LEU A 433 6.32 -12.41 0.55
C LEU A 433 6.05 -10.91 0.73
N GLY A 434 5.07 -10.34 0.03
CA GLY A 434 4.81 -8.89 0.00
C GLY A 434 5.80 -8.14 -0.87
N LYS A 435 6.42 -8.82 -1.83
CA LYS A 435 7.33 -8.25 -2.81
C LYS A 435 6.61 -7.87 -4.10
N MET A 436 7.29 -7.10 -4.94
CA MET A 436 6.89 -6.76 -6.30
C MET A 436 7.79 -7.53 -7.28
N PRO A 437 7.36 -8.69 -7.77
CA PRO A 437 8.16 -9.47 -8.72
C PRO A 437 8.08 -8.87 -10.12
N ILE A 438 9.22 -8.72 -10.77
CA ILE A 438 9.31 -8.34 -12.17
C ILE A 438 9.93 -9.48 -12.96
N ARG A 439 9.25 -9.93 -14.03
CA ARG A 439 9.81 -10.93 -14.95
C ARG A 439 10.90 -10.29 -15.81
N CYS A 440 12.07 -10.89 -15.83
CA CYS A 440 13.14 -10.47 -16.73
C CYS A 440 13.84 -11.69 -17.35
N LYS A 441 14.28 -11.51 -18.59
CA LYS A 441 15.02 -12.53 -19.31
C LYS A 441 16.45 -12.66 -18.74
N SER A 442 16.97 -13.88 -18.73
CA SER A 442 18.35 -14.14 -18.36
C SER A 442 19.32 -13.37 -19.27
N ALA A 443 20.09 -12.48 -18.65
CA ALA A 443 21.14 -11.70 -19.29
C ALA A 443 22.13 -11.25 -18.20
N PRO A 444 23.39 -10.98 -18.52
CA PRO A 444 24.35 -10.47 -17.53
C PRO A 444 23.85 -9.18 -16.85
N GLY A 445 23.68 -9.21 -15.50
CA GLY A 445 23.20 -8.05 -14.73
C GLY A 445 21.71 -7.81 -14.78
N PHE A 446 20.93 -8.66 -15.45
CA PHE A 446 19.46 -8.68 -15.53
C PHE A 446 18.86 -7.31 -15.92
N LEU A 447 17.87 -6.80 -15.20
CA LEU A 447 17.23 -5.53 -15.52
C LEU A 447 17.83 -4.37 -14.70
N VAL A 448 17.88 -4.50 -13.37
CA VAL A 448 18.26 -3.39 -12.49
C VAL A 448 19.75 -3.06 -12.56
N ASN A 449 20.61 -4.07 -12.43
CA ASN A 449 22.05 -3.83 -12.49
C ASN A 449 22.47 -3.34 -13.88
N LEU A 450 21.87 -3.87 -14.95
CA LEU A 450 22.12 -3.41 -16.31
C LEU A 450 21.67 -1.95 -16.51
N SER A 451 20.52 -1.57 -15.97
CA SER A 451 20.03 -0.18 -16.02
C SER A 451 20.92 0.78 -15.25
N LEU A 452 21.41 0.38 -14.07
CA LEU A 452 22.32 1.20 -13.26
C LEU A 452 23.67 1.47 -13.95
N ILE A 453 24.16 0.54 -14.77
CA ILE A 453 25.38 0.73 -15.56
C ILE A 453 25.18 1.85 -16.61
N HIS A 454 23.96 2.01 -17.13
CA HIS A 454 23.65 3.00 -18.16
C HIS A 454 23.29 4.39 -17.61
N ILE A 455 22.95 4.48 -16.34
CA ILE A 455 22.61 5.73 -15.64
C ILE A 455 23.88 6.39 -15.08
#